data_ff76ee4301c8e2e1068cb25668442647
#
_entry.id   ff76ee4301c8e2e1068cb25668442647
#
_cell.length_a   1.000
_cell.length_b   1.000
_cell.length_c   1.000
_cell.angle_alpha   90.00
_cell.angle_beta   90.00
_cell.angle_gamma   90.00
#
_symmetry.space_group_name_H-M   'P 1'
#
loop_
_entity.id
_entity.type
_entity.pdbx_description
1 polymer ?
#
loop_
_entity_poly.entity_id
_entity_poly.type
_entity_poly.pdbx_seq_one_letter_code
_entity_poly.pdbx_strand_id
1 'polypeptide(L)'
;DRLKALGCRVTVSARKPSDLAYVKALGYNALNTENLKTVKRFDIVFNTIPRLIFDRELLMNTDTNTLIIDLASLPGGVDFDTAEKLGIYAVRALSLPGKCAPKTAGEIIKTTVFDIIKEVYR
;
A
#
# COMPACT_ATOMS: atom_id res chain seq x y z
N ASP A 1 -9.25 0.80 7.39
CA ASP A 1 -10.59 0.85 8.03
C ASP A 1 -11.72 1.11 7.04
N ARG A 2 -11.63 2.11 6.13
CA ARG A 2 -12.74 2.45 5.21
C ARG A 2 -13.11 1.32 4.25
N LEU A 3 -12.14 0.63 3.66
CA LEU A 3 -12.41 -0.52 2.77
C LEU A 3 -13.11 -1.65 3.51
N LYS A 4 -12.71 -1.94 4.75
CA LYS A 4 -13.37 -2.93 5.60
C LYS A 4 -14.82 -2.52 5.92
N ALA A 5 -15.05 -1.24 6.22
CA ALA A 5 -16.39 -0.71 6.45
C ALA A 5 -17.31 -0.80 5.21
N LEU A 6 -16.74 -0.80 4.01
CA LEU A 6 -17.45 -1.04 2.74
C LEU A 6 -17.66 -2.52 2.41
N GLY A 7 -17.32 -3.44 3.33
CA GLY A 7 -17.49 -4.88 3.14
C GLY A 7 -16.36 -5.58 2.38
N CYS A 8 -15.25 -4.90 2.11
CA CYS A 8 -14.11 -5.52 1.42
C CYS A 8 -13.36 -6.48 2.35
N ARG A 9 -12.88 -7.58 1.78
CA ARG A 9 -11.89 -8.45 2.44
C ARG A 9 -10.51 -7.83 2.26
N VAL A 10 -9.97 -7.27 3.33
CA VAL A 10 -8.70 -6.56 3.30
C VAL A 10 -7.58 -7.45 3.79
N THR A 11 -6.53 -7.58 2.99
CA THR A 11 -5.27 -8.21 3.35
C THR A 11 -4.18 -7.14 3.41
N VAL A 12 -3.42 -7.12 4.50
CA VAL A 12 -2.31 -6.19 4.69
C VAL A 12 -1.02 -6.99 4.70
N SER A 13 -0.06 -6.61 3.84
CA SER A 13 1.24 -7.23 3.83
C SER A 13 2.25 -6.45 4.67
N ALA A 14 3.08 -7.19 5.40
CA ALA A 14 4.18 -6.65 6.18
C ALA A 14 5.33 -7.67 6.26
N ARG A 15 6.53 -7.20 6.60
CA ARG A 15 7.71 -8.09 6.73
C ARG A 15 7.96 -8.55 8.16
N LYS A 16 7.75 -7.64 9.12
CA LYS A 16 8.07 -7.92 10.53
C LYS A 16 6.96 -8.73 11.19
N PRO A 17 7.29 -9.74 12.00
CA PRO A 17 6.30 -10.52 12.75
C PRO A 17 5.42 -9.65 13.66
N SER A 18 5.99 -8.60 14.28
CA SER A 18 5.26 -7.65 15.11
C SER A 18 4.17 -6.91 14.34
N ASP A 19 4.47 -6.47 13.10
CA ASP A 19 3.53 -5.77 12.25
C ASP A 19 2.41 -6.71 11.78
N LEU A 20 2.76 -7.96 11.45
CA LEU A 20 1.78 -8.99 11.10
C LEU A 20 0.84 -9.32 12.27
N ALA A 21 1.37 -9.38 13.49
CA ALA A 21 0.56 -9.58 14.69
C ALA A 21 -0.41 -8.40 14.92
N TYR A 22 0.07 -7.18 14.75
CA TYR A 22 -0.75 -5.97 14.85
C TYR A 22 -1.86 -5.93 13.80
N VAL A 23 -1.55 -6.25 12.54
CA VAL A 23 -2.53 -6.36 11.45
C VAL A 23 -3.65 -7.34 11.82
N LYS A 24 -3.30 -8.51 12.35
CA LYS A 24 -4.26 -9.53 12.81
C LYS A 24 -5.12 -9.01 13.98
N ALA A 25 -4.50 -8.32 14.95
CA ALA A 25 -5.21 -7.75 16.09
C ALA A 25 -6.27 -6.72 15.67
N LEU A 26 -6.04 -5.99 14.56
CA LEU A 26 -7.01 -5.07 13.94
C LEU A 26 -8.10 -5.79 13.12
N GLY A 27 -8.05 -7.11 13.03
CA GLY A 27 -9.05 -7.91 12.31
C GLY A 27 -8.89 -7.91 10.79
N TYR A 28 -7.66 -7.71 10.29
CA TYR A 28 -7.31 -7.86 8.88
C TYR A 28 -6.64 -9.21 8.61
N ASN A 29 -6.69 -9.65 7.36
CA ASN A 29 -5.83 -10.73 6.90
C ASN A 29 -4.39 -10.23 6.84
N ALA A 30 -3.45 -10.98 7.43
CA ALA A 30 -2.04 -10.63 7.41
C ALA A 30 -1.28 -11.55 6.46
N LEU A 31 -0.42 -10.96 5.63
CA LEU A 31 0.41 -11.66 4.67
C LEU A 31 1.86 -11.20 4.81
N ASN A 32 2.79 -12.16 4.90
CA ASN A 32 4.20 -11.80 4.82
C ASN A 32 4.53 -11.35 3.40
N THR A 33 5.18 -10.19 3.27
CA THR A 33 5.56 -9.62 1.96
C THR A 33 6.45 -10.57 1.14
N GLU A 34 7.23 -11.43 1.80
CA GLU A 34 8.04 -12.44 1.12
C GLU A 34 7.20 -13.52 0.44
N ASN A 35 5.96 -13.70 0.88
CA ASN A 35 5.03 -14.70 0.34
C ASN A 35 4.07 -14.12 -0.72
N LEU A 36 4.27 -12.88 -1.17
CA LEU A 36 3.43 -12.26 -2.20
C LEU A 36 3.39 -13.07 -3.50
N LYS A 37 4.49 -13.71 -3.85
CA LYS A 37 4.61 -14.55 -5.06
C LYS A 37 3.71 -15.79 -5.05
N THR A 38 3.17 -16.17 -3.90
CA THR A 38 2.25 -17.30 -3.75
C THR A 38 0.79 -16.90 -3.79
N VAL A 39 0.49 -15.61 -3.81
CA VAL A 39 -0.87 -15.09 -3.79
C VAL A 39 -1.38 -14.92 -5.21
N LYS A 40 -2.41 -15.68 -5.55
CA LYS A 40 -2.89 -15.80 -6.92
C LYS A 40 -3.91 -14.75 -7.35
N ARG A 41 -4.68 -14.13 -6.41
CA ARG A 41 -5.76 -13.23 -6.82
C ARG A 41 -6.12 -12.18 -5.78
N PHE A 42 -5.99 -10.93 -6.19
CA PHE A 42 -6.65 -9.78 -5.56
C PHE A 42 -7.38 -8.99 -6.64
N ASP A 43 -8.50 -8.40 -6.31
CA ASP A 43 -9.22 -7.50 -7.23
C ASP A 43 -8.48 -6.18 -7.36
N ILE A 44 -8.03 -5.63 -6.23
CA ILE A 44 -7.27 -4.36 -6.18
C ILE A 44 -6.09 -4.51 -5.22
N VAL A 45 -4.96 -3.98 -5.63
CA VAL A 45 -3.74 -3.88 -4.81
C VAL A 45 -3.34 -2.42 -4.67
N PHE A 46 -3.14 -1.97 -3.44
CA PHE A 46 -2.53 -0.68 -3.13
C PHE A 46 -1.09 -0.88 -2.69
N ASN A 47 -0.13 -0.40 -3.47
CA ASN A 47 1.27 -0.39 -3.07
C ASN A 47 1.60 0.92 -2.37
N THR A 48 2.19 0.83 -1.18
CA THR A 48 2.65 1.97 -0.38
C THR A 48 4.16 1.95 -0.13
N ILE A 49 4.85 0.94 -0.65
CA ILE A 49 6.29 0.73 -0.43
C ILE A 49 7.07 1.38 -1.56
N PRO A 50 7.97 2.37 -1.29
CA PRO A 50 8.68 3.13 -2.32
C PRO A 50 9.94 2.39 -2.82
N ARG A 51 9.81 1.12 -3.10
CA ARG A 51 10.84 0.31 -3.76
C ARG A 51 10.17 -0.77 -4.58
N LEU A 52 10.86 -1.29 -5.59
CA LEU A 52 10.32 -2.28 -6.49
C LEU A 52 9.86 -3.55 -5.76
N ILE A 53 8.55 -3.71 -5.67
CA ILE A 53 7.86 -4.89 -5.12
C ILE A 53 7.24 -5.70 -6.26
N PHE A 54 6.53 -5.02 -7.16
CA PHE A 54 5.92 -5.61 -8.33
C PHE A 54 6.92 -5.62 -9.49
N ASP A 55 7.92 -6.46 -9.35
CA ASP A 55 8.88 -6.78 -10.39
C ASP A 55 8.26 -7.72 -11.45
N ARG A 56 9.04 -8.06 -12.48
CA ARG A 56 8.58 -8.95 -13.53
C ARG A 56 8.09 -10.30 -13.00
N GLU A 57 8.77 -10.88 -12.02
CA GLU A 57 8.42 -12.19 -11.47
C GLU A 57 7.07 -12.14 -10.75
N LEU A 58 6.85 -11.15 -9.90
CA LEU A 58 5.57 -10.99 -9.21
C LEU A 58 4.44 -10.64 -10.17
N LEU A 59 4.70 -9.77 -11.16
CA LEU A 59 3.72 -9.40 -12.17
C LEU A 59 3.29 -10.60 -13.04
N MET A 60 4.21 -11.49 -13.40
CA MET A 60 3.89 -12.72 -14.13
C MET A 60 2.97 -13.66 -13.33
N ASN A 61 2.99 -13.59 -12.01
CA ASN A 61 2.13 -14.36 -11.10
C ASN A 61 0.87 -13.59 -10.66
N THR A 62 0.69 -12.38 -11.14
CA THR A 62 -0.48 -11.55 -10.83
C THR A 62 -1.59 -11.80 -11.87
N ASP A 63 -2.83 -11.88 -11.40
CA ASP A 63 -3.99 -12.00 -12.30
C ASP A 63 -4.13 -10.74 -13.15
N THR A 64 -4.38 -10.91 -14.46
CA THR A 64 -4.56 -9.79 -15.40
C THR A 64 -5.79 -8.93 -15.11
N ASN A 65 -6.74 -9.43 -14.32
CA ASN A 65 -7.90 -8.67 -13.82
C ASN A 65 -7.60 -7.86 -12.56
N THR A 66 -6.39 -7.98 -11.99
CA THR A 66 -5.99 -7.21 -10.80
C THR A 66 -5.67 -5.77 -11.21
N LEU A 67 -6.29 -4.81 -10.51
CA LEU A 67 -5.92 -3.40 -10.60
C LEU A 67 -4.82 -3.09 -9.57
N ILE A 68 -3.67 -2.58 -10.02
CA ILE A 68 -2.59 -2.15 -9.13
C ILE A 68 -2.58 -0.62 -9.06
N ILE A 69 -2.66 -0.08 -7.85
CA ILE A 69 -2.57 1.36 -7.60
C ILE A 69 -1.31 1.63 -6.78
N ASP A 70 -0.32 2.26 -7.39
CA ASP A 70 0.93 2.62 -6.73
C ASP A 70 0.81 4.00 -6.07
N LEU A 71 0.70 4.01 -4.76
CA LEU A 71 0.62 5.20 -3.92
C LEU A 71 2.00 5.64 -3.39
N ALA A 72 3.02 4.81 -3.58
CA ALA A 72 4.34 5.06 -3.04
C ALA A 72 4.98 6.29 -3.70
N SER A 73 5.80 6.98 -2.91
CA SER A 73 6.68 8.04 -3.44
C SER A 73 7.69 7.47 -4.44
N LEU A 74 8.24 8.32 -5.29
CA LEU A 74 9.26 7.90 -6.25
C LEU A 74 10.45 7.20 -5.55
N PRO A 75 11.00 6.15 -6.14
CA PRO A 75 10.79 5.65 -7.51
C PRO A 75 9.52 4.82 -7.71
N GLY A 76 8.70 4.61 -6.68
CA GLY A 76 7.53 3.75 -6.74
C GLY A 76 7.86 2.27 -6.54
N GLY A 77 6.86 1.42 -6.66
CA GLY A 77 6.99 0.00 -6.35
C GLY A 77 6.58 -0.96 -7.47
N VAL A 78 6.27 -0.45 -8.66
CA VAL A 78 5.76 -1.24 -9.80
C VAL A 78 6.61 -1.02 -11.03
N ASP A 79 6.98 -2.11 -11.71
CA ASP A 79 7.52 -2.08 -13.06
C ASP A 79 6.36 -1.90 -14.05
N PHE A 80 6.04 -0.63 -14.35
CA PHE A 80 4.92 -0.27 -15.23
C PHE A 80 5.09 -0.77 -16.65
N ASP A 81 6.30 -0.79 -17.19
CA ASP A 81 6.56 -1.27 -18.55
C ASP A 81 6.24 -2.76 -18.67
N THR A 82 6.67 -3.54 -17.69
CA THR A 82 6.35 -4.97 -17.66
C THR A 82 4.85 -5.21 -17.40
N ALA A 83 4.22 -4.44 -16.53
CA ALA A 83 2.78 -4.54 -16.29
C ALA A 83 1.97 -4.30 -17.56
N GLU A 84 2.30 -3.28 -18.33
CA GLU A 84 1.68 -2.98 -19.62
C GLU A 84 1.85 -4.13 -20.62
N LYS A 85 3.07 -4.66 -20.76
CA LYS A 85 3.35 -5.81 -21.65
C LYS A 85 2.58 -7.07 -21.28
N LEU A 86 2.30 -7.27 -19.99
CA LEU A 86 1.54 -8.41 -19.47
C LEU A 86 0.02 -8.18 -19.45
N GLY A 87 -0.45 -7.00 -19.85
CA GLY A 87 -1.87 -6.65 -19.83
C GLY A 87 -2.44 -6.41 -18.43
N ILE A 88 -1.59 -6.08 -17.44
CA ILE A 88 -1.99 -5.74 -16.09
C ILE A 88 -2.19 -4.23 -15.99
N TYR A 89 -3.37 -3.82 -15.52
CA TYR A 89 -3.67 -2.41 -15.34
C TYR A 89 -3.02 -1.87 -14.05
N ALA A 90 -2.00 -1.04 -14.20
CA ALA A 90 -1.29 -0.42 -13.09
C ALA A 90 -1.30 1.11 -13.23
N VAL A 91 -1.63 1.80 -12.16
CA VAL A 91 -1.76 3.27 -12.11
C VAL A 91 -0.84 3.84 -11.05
N ARG A 92 -0.10 4.88 -11.41
CA ARG A 92 0.67 5.67 -10.45
C ARG A 92 -0.19 6.81 -9.91
N ALA A 93 -0.37 6.86 -8.60
CA ALA A 93 -1.21 7.83 -7.93
C ALA A 93 -0.41 8.60 -6.87
N LEU A 94 0.50 9.46 -7.34
CA LEU A 94 1.38 10.26 -6.49
C LEU A 94 0.62 11.37 -5.76
N SER A 95 1.04 11.61 -4.51
CA SER A 95 0.59 12.75 -3.71
C SER A 95 -0.92 12.85 -3.50
N LEU A 96 -1.62 11.70 -3.47
CA LEU A 96 -3.08 11.65 -3.28
C LEU A 96 -3.57 12.39 -2.03
N PRO A 97 -2.93 12.27 -0.84
CA PRO A 97 -3.37 13.01 0.34
C PRO A 97 -3.42 14.52 0.10
N GLY A 98 -2.39 15.08 -0.55
CA GLY A 98 -2.33 16.49 -0.90
C GLY A 98 -3.32 16.90 -1.99
N LYS A 99 -3.64 16.01 -2.93
CA LYS A 99 -4.55 16.27 -4.04
C LYS A 99 -6.03 16.11 -3.66
N CYS A 100 -6.34 15.03 -2.91
CA CYS A 100 -7.73 14.65 -2.63
C CYS A 100 -8.24 15.13 -1.26
N ALA A 101 -7.34 15.34 -0.29
CA ALA A 101 -7.70 15.75 1.05
C ALA A 101 -6.63 16.69 1.67
N PRO A 102 -6.33 17.84 1.04
CA PRO A 102 -5.22 18.71 1.47
C PRO A 102 -5.43 19.28 2.88
N LYS A 103 -6.65 19.61 3.25
CA LYS A 103 -6.99 20.12 4.59
C LYS A 103 -6.74 19.09 5.67
N THR A 104 -7.26 17.88 5.48
CA THR A 104 -7.07 16.76 6.44
C THR A 104 -5.61 16.36 6.55
N ALA A 105 -4.89 16.27 5.42
CA ALA A 105 -3.45 15.97 5.42
C ALA A 105 -2.65 17.05 6.16
N GLY A 106 -2.96 18.33 5.94
CA GLY A 106 -2.32 19.44 6.62
C GLY A 106 -2.59 19.45 8.13
N GLU A 107 -3.80 19.14 8.57
CA GLU A 107 -4.15 19.04 9.99
C GLU A 107 -3.41 17.89 10.69
N ILE A 108 -3.29 16.73 10.05
CA ILE A 108 -2.53 15.58 10.58
C ILE A 108 -1.06 15.96 10.74
N ILE A 109 -0.44 16.56 9.73
CA ILE A 109 0.97 17.01 9.79
C ILE A 109 1.16 18.02 10.91
N LYS A 110 0.29 19.02 11.02
CA LYS A 110 0.32 20.03 12.08
C LYS A 110 0.28 19.38 13.46
N THR A 111 -0.67 18.50 13.72
CA THR A 111 -0.83 17.81 15.01
C THR A 111 0.43 17.00 15.33
N THR A 112 0.94 16.23 14.38
CA THR A 112 2.16 15.42 14.55
C THR A 112 3.38 16.29 14.88
N VAL A 113 3.54 17.42 14.20
CA VAL A 113 4.65 18.36 14.49
C VAL A 113 4.53 18.94 15.88
N PHE A 114 3.33 19.35 16.33
CA PHE A 114 3.14 19.86 17.68
C PHE A 114 3.40 18.81 18.76
N ASP A 115 3.04 17.57 18.53
CA ASP A 115 3.28 16.46 19.46
C ASP A 115 4.79 16.19 19.58
N ILE A 116 5.52 16.15 18.47
CA ILE A 116 6.98 16.03 18.47
C ILE A 116 7.64 17.19 19.24
N ILE A 117 7.19 18.42 18.99
CA ILE A 117 7.72 19.59 19.71
C ILE A 117 7.52 19.46 21.23
N LYS A 118 6.33 19.04 21.66
CA LYS A 118 6.05 18.82 23.08
C LYS A 118 6.94 17.73 23.70
N GLU A 119 7.24 16.66 22.94
CA GLU A 119 8.13 15.61 23.43
C GLU A 119 9.59 16.06 23.56
N VAL A 120 10.07 16.83 22.58
CA VAL A 120 11.47 17.28 22.53
C VAL A 120 11.75 18.39 23.54
N TYR A 121 10.80 19.29 23.79
CA TYR A 121 10.99 20.49 24.64
C TYR A 121 10.28 20.39 25.99
N ARG A 122 10.02 19.21 26.43
CA ARG A 122 9.49 18.94 27.76
C ARG A 122 10.42 19.33 28.88
#